data_c9a5677fdd9fea954ae5c509428ba9b7
#
_entry.id   c9a5677fdd9fea954ae5c509428ba9b7
#
_cell.length_a   1.000
_cell.length_b   1.000
_cell.length_c   1.000
_cell.angle_alpha   90.00
_cell.angle_beta   90.00
_cell.angle_gamma   90.00
#
_symmetry.space_group_name_H-M   'P 1'
#
loop_
_entity.id
_entity.type
_entity.pdbx_description
1 polymer ?
#
loop_
_entity_poly.entity_id
_entity_poly.type
_entity_poly.pdbx_seq_one_letter_code
_entity_poly.pdbx_strand_id
1 'polypeptide(L)'
;MRLAGLFAAGFAVSLAAVAQSAEPLRLTKTIPLPEVSGRLDHLAIDLKGHRLFVAALENNTVEVIDLKASKWVRNVAGFSKPQGVFYAPDIQKLFVASGADGTCKALDGRTLAVTGTENLSLGADLVDYDAHSKQLYVGHGGKDAGNDYGELALIDAISGKKVFGVQTEAHPGAILVSDSPRVFVVIPEKSHVLVLDRKTHTIMQTWTVAGGSRTVSLAVDEVKHRLFVGTRNPPAIVVLDSESGKEVARMVTVNTLDGIYFDRAARRIYASGGEGFVDVERQIDPDHYESIAHVPTGPMARTSLFVPELKRLFVAVPVAPDRAAEILVFEVQP
;
A
#
# COMPACT_ATOMS: atom_id res chain seq x y z
N MET A 1 -34.71 59.65 -52.85
CA MET A 1 -34.26 58.27 -52.77
C MET A 1 -33.13 58.15 -51.75
N ARG A 2 -33.40 57.61 -50.56
CA ARG A 2 -32.40 57.40 -49.50
C ARG A 2 -32.21 55.88 -49.38
N LEU A 3 -31.00 55.38 -49.67
CA LEU A 3 -30.62 53.98 -49.40
C LEU A 3 -30.25 53.85 -47.92
N ALA A 4 -30.92 52.90 -47.25
CA ALA A 4 -30.56 52.48 -45.89
C ALA A 4 -29.61 51.28 -46.02
N GLY A 5 -28.39 51.39 -45.48
CA GLY A 5 -27.45 50.29 -45.37
C GLY A 5 -27.68 49.49 -44.09
N LEU A 6 -27.94 48.18 -44.23
CA LEU A 6 -27.97 47.24 -43.10
C LEU A 6 -26.53 46.83 -42.76
N PHE A 7 -26.10 47.08 -41.54
CA PHE A 7 -24.90 46.48 -40.96
C PHE A 7 -25.33 45.18 -40.24
N ALA A 8 -24.85 44.02 -40.71
CA ALA A 8 -24.95 42.74 -40.01
C ALA A 8 -23.76 42.56 -39.12
N ALA A 9 -23.97 42.63 -37.80
CA ALA A 9 -22.94 42.29 -36.81
C ALA A 9 -22.88 40.77 -36.61
N GLY A 10 -21.84 40.14 -37.12
CA GLY A 10 -21.56 38.74 -36.87
C GLY A 10 -21.01 38.51 -35.46
N PHE A 11 -21.77 37.84 -34.62
CA PHE A 11 -21.30 37.35 -33.33
C PHE A 11 -20.45 36.07 -33.54
N ALA A 12 -19.12 36.17 -33.34
CA ALA A 12 -18.25 35.00 -33.30
C ALA A 12 -18.30 34.40 -31.89
N VAL A 13 -18.97 33.27 -31.75
CA VAL A 13 -18.96 32.47 -30.52
C VAL A 13 -17.68 31.61 -30.52
N SER A 14 -16.70 32.04 -29.72
CA SER A 14 -15.51 31.26 -29.46
C SER A 14 -15.88 30.10 -28.52
N LEU A 15 -16.00 28.86 -29.05
CA LEU A 15 -16.02 27.66 -28.23
C LEU A 15 -14.62 27.49 -27.62
N ALA A 16 -14.46 27.83 -26.36
CA ALA A 16 -13.31 27.39 -25.58
C ALA A 16 -13.45 25.86 -25.39
N ALA A 17 -12.62 25.10 -26.09
CA ALA A 17 -12.47 23.67 -25.81
C ALA A 17 -11.89 23.55 -24.38
N VAL A 18 -12.73 23.14 -23.43
CA VAL A 18 -12.26 22.69 -22.11
C VAL A 18 -11.47 21.43 -22.39
N ALA A 19 -10.15 21.53 -22.31
CA ALA A 19 -9.27 20.36 -22.33
C ALA A 19 -9.67 19.49 -21.13
N GLN A 20 -10.36 18.39 -21.39
CA GLN A 20 -10.66 17.41 -20.38
C GLN A 20 -9.31 16.83 -19.91
N SER A 21 -8.91 17.13 -18.70
CA SER A 21 -7.68 16.58 -18.14
C SER A 21 -7.80 15.06 -18.20
N ALA A 22 -6.81 14.41 -18.82
CA ALA A 22 -6.79 12.95 -18.89
C ALA A 22 -6.89 12.38 -17.46
N GLU A 23 -7.74 11.39 -17.26
CA GLU A 23 -7.85 10.71 -15.96
C GLU A 23 -6.48 10.18 -15.54
N PRO A 24 -6.01 10.46 -14.31
CA PRO A 24 -4.64 10.11 -13.87
C PRO A 24 -4.41 8.60 -13.79
N LEU A 25 -5.48 7.82 -13.64
CA LEU A 25 -5.49 6.36 -13.62
C LEU A 25 -6.52 5.85 -14.62
N ARG A 26 -6.10 5.02 -15.56
CA ARG A 26 -6.98 4.37 -16.54
C ARG A 26 -7.05 2.88 -16.27
N LEU A 27 -8.26 2.36 -16.01
CA LEU A 27 -8.49 0.91 -15.91
C LEU A 27 -8.19 0.24 -17.27
N THR A 28 -7.21 -0.68 -17.28
CA THR A 28 -6.78 -1.37 -18.51
C THR A 28 -7.12 -2.85 -18.50
N LYS A 29 -7.22 -3.46 -17.31
CA LYS A 29 -7.53 -4.88 -17.15
C LYS A 29 -8.29 -5.11 -15.86
N THR A 30 -9.13 -6.13 -15.89
CA THR A 30 -9.72 -6.77 -14.72
C THR A 30 -9.34 -8.25 -14.77
N ILE A 31 -8.72 -8.74 -13.71
CA ILE A 31 -8.27 -10.13 -13.63
C ILE A 31 -9.11 -10.83 -12.57
N PRO A 32 -10.06 -11.70 -12.95
CA PRO A 32 -10.90 -12.40 -12.00
C PRO A 32 -10.13 -13.44 -11.19
N LEU A 33 -10.53 -13.61 -9.93
CA LEU A 33 -10.05 -14.61 -8.98
C LEU A 33 -11.22 -15.55 -8.62
N PRO A 34 -11.57 -16.52 -9.48
CA PRO A 34 -12.85 -17.21 -9.40
C PRO A 34 -13.02 -18.11 -8.17
N GLU A 35 -11.92 -18.56 -7.57
CA GLU A 35 -11.93 -19.49 -6.42
C GLU A 35 -11.65 -18.77 -5.09
N VAL A 36 -11.65 -17.44 -5.09
CA VAL A 36 -11.31 -16.64 -3.91
C VAL A 36 -12.58 -16.10 -3.26
N SER A 37 -12.71 -16.36 -1.97
CA SER A 37 -13.80 -15.85 -1.12
C SER A 37 -13.27 -14.92 -0.04
N GLY A 38 -14.14 -14.08 0.48
CA GLY A 38 -13.85 -13.18 1.58
C GLY A 38 -12.85 -12.08 1.24
N ARG A 39 -12.16 -11.62 2.26
CA ARG A 39 -11.26 -10.46 2.20
C ARG A 39 -9.93 -10.80 1.54
N LEU A 40 -9.49 -9.89 0.66
CA LEU A 40 -8.12 -9.82 0.17
C LEU A 40 -7.30 -8.85 1.04
N ASP A 41 -5.99 -9.06 1.09
CA ASP A 41 -5.06 -8.22 1.84
C ASP A 41 -3.86 -7.81 0.96
N HIS A 42 -2.64 -7.73 1.49
CA HIS A 42 -1.51 -7.13 0.79
C HIS A 42 -1.07 -7.89 -0.45
N LEU A 43 -0.37 -7.17 -1.31
CA LEU A 43 0.12 -7.65 -2.60
C LEU A 43 1.65 -7.52 -2.66
N ALA A 44 2.28 -8.44 -3.41
CA ALA A 44 3.70 -8.37 -3.74
C ALA A 44 3.94 -8.69 -5.21
N ILE A 45 5.07 -8.24 -5.76
CA ILE A 45 5.39 -8.42 -7.17
C ILE A 45 6.75 -9.06 -7.39
N ASP A 46 6.80 -10.02 -8.30
CA ASP A 46 8.01 -10.53 -8.94
C ASP A 46 8.07 -9.96 -10.37
N LEU A 47 8.76 -8.85 -10.53
CA LEU A 47 8.91 -8.18 -11.82
C LEU A 47 9.59 -9.08 -12.86
N LYS A 48 10.63 -9.81 -12.47
CA LYS A 48 11.40 -10.68 -13.37
C LYS A 48 10.59 -11.90 -13.80
N GLY A 49 9.86 -12.51 -12.87
CA GLY A 49 8.97 -13.64 -13.15
C GLY A 49 7.61 -13.21 -13.71
N HIS A 50 7.31 -11.90 -13.79
CA HIS A 50 6.03 -11.33 -14.20
C HIS A 50 4.84 -11.89 -13.40
N ARG A 51 5.01 -11.99 -12.07
CA ARG A 51 3.98 -12.52 -11.18
C ARG A 51 3.55 -11.49 -10.16
N LEU A 52 2.26 -11.44 -9.90
CA LEU A 52 1.68 -10.74 -8.76
C LEU A 52 1.21 -11.79 -7.75
N PHE A 53 1.51 -11.57 -6.49
CA PHE A 53 1.07 -12.36 -5.35
C PHE A 53 0.06 -11.55 -4.54
N VAL A 54 -1.04 -12.17 -4.12
CA VAL A 54 -2.09 -11.52 -3.35
C VAL A 54 -2.45 -12.38 -2.16
N ALA A 55 -2.37 -11.83 -0.96
CA ALA A 55 -2.84 -12.50 0.24
C ALA A 55 -4.38 -12.57 0.23
N ALA A 56 -4.93 -13.77 0.10
CA ALA A 56 -6.37 -14.01 0.22
C ALA A 56 -6.67 -14.45 1.65
N LEU A 57 -6.80 -13.46 2.54
CA LEU A 57 -6.78 -13.60 3.99
C LEU A 57 -7.83 -14.61 4.48
N GLU A 58 -9.09 -14.45 4.10
CA GLU A 58 -10.17 -15.34 4.54
C GLU A 58 -10.21 -16.66 3.74
N ASN A 59 -9.56 -16.69 2.58
CA ASN A 59 -9.40 -17.90 1.79
C ASN A 59 -8.22 -18.78 2.28
N ASN A 60 -7.35 -18.25 3.14
CA ASN A 60 -6.16 -18.91 3.67
C ASN A 60 -5.14 -19.30 2.58
N THR A 61 -5.06 -18.53 1.51
CA THR A 61 -4.19 -18.77 0.37
C THR A 61 -3.44 -17.50 -0.04
N VAL A 62 -2.39 -17.70 -0.83
CA VAL A 62 -1.76 -16.63 -1.61
C VAL A 62 -2.05 -16.91 -3.08
N GLU A 63 -2.68 -15.97 -3.74
CA GLU A 63 -3.06 -16.05 -5.14
C GLU A 63 -1.88 -15.66 -6.03
N VAL A 64 -1.69 -16.39 -7.12
CA VAL A 64 -0.62 -16.16 -8.10
C VAL A 64 -1.23 -15.75 -9.44
N ILE A 65 -0.87 -14.56 -9.88
CA ILE A 65 -1.36 -13.97 -11.14
C ILE A 65 -0.18 -13.85 -12.11
N ASP A 66 -0.35 -14.34 -13.34
CA ASP A 66 0.56 -14.10 -14.46
C ASP A 66 0.25 -12.75 -15.09
N LEU A 67 1.17 -11.81 -14.97
CA LEU A 67 1.01 -10.45 -15.49
C LEU A 67 1.16 -10.35 -17.01
N LYS A 68 1.86 -11.30 -17.66
CA LYS A 68 1.94 -11.35 -19.14
C LYS A 68 0.62 -11.84 -19.74
N ALA A 69 0.09 -12.92 -19.18
CA ALA A 69 -1.18 -13.47 -19.60
C ALA A 69 -2.38 -12.67 -19.05
N SER A 70 -2.16 -11.80 -18.07
CA SER A 70 -3.19 -11.07 -17.33
C SER A 70 -4.27 -12.00 -16.79
N LYS A 71 -3.86 -13.06 -16.10
CA LYS A 71 -4.81 -14.03 -15.54
C LYS A 71 -4.31 -14.67 -14.24
N TRP A 72 -5.26 -15.10 -13.43
CA TRP A 72 -5.02 -15.97 -12.30
C TRP A 72 -4.47 -17.32 -12.79
N VAL A 73 -3.48 -17.86 -12.10
CA VAL A 73 -2.81 -19.12 -12.45
C VAL A 73 -3.15 -20.22 -11.46
N ARG A 74 -2.98 -19.93 -10.17
CA ARG A 74 -3.21 -20.88 -9.08
C ARG A 74 -3.18 -20.17 -7.72
N ASN A 75 -3.58 -20.86 -6.70
CA ASN A 75 -3.30 -20.49 -5.31
C ASN A 75 -2.13 -21.31 -4.72
N VAL A 76 -1.62 -20.81 -3.61
CA VAL A 76 -0.71 -21.51 -2.71
C VAL A 76 -1.39 -21.57 -1.35
N ALA A 77 -1.67 -22.79 -0.89
CA ALA A 77 -2.31 -23.04 0.40
C ALA A 77 -1.27 -23.26 1.52
N GLY A 78 -1.76 -23.40 2.75
CA GLY A 78 -0.92 -23.70 3.91
C GLY A 78 -0.62 -22.48 4.78
N PHE A 79 -1.44 -21.45 4.68
CA PHE A 79 -1.42 -20.27 5.53
C PHE A 79 -2.67 -20.21 6.42
N SER A 80 -2.61 -19.39 7.46
CA SER A 80 -3.73 -19.15 8.37
C SER A 80 -3.98 -17.65 8.51
N LYS A 81 -4.93 -17.14 7.73
CA LYS A 81 -5.16 -15.71 7.51
C LYS A 81 -3.88 -14.99 7.08
N PRO A 82 -3.34 -15.25 5.86
CA PRO A 82 -2.20 -14.52 5.34
C PRO A 82 -2.58 -13.05 5.15
N GLN A 83 -1.74 -12.15 5.64
CA GLN A 83 -1.92 -10.70 5.59
C GLN A 83 -0.76 -10.06 4.82
N GLY A 84 0.41 -10.02 5.43
CA GLY A 84 1.61 -9.48 4.79
C GLY A 84 2.20 -10.44 3.78
N VAL A 85 2.56 -9.93 2.62
CA VAL A 85 3.27 -10.68 1.59
C VAL A 85 4.36 -9.80 0.98
N PHE A 86 5.57 -10.33 0.83
CA PHE A 86 6.70 -9.61 0.24
C PHE A 86 7.57 -10.55 -0.61
N TYR A 87 7.91 -10.13 -1.83
CA TYR A 87 8.84 -10.85 -2.69
C TYR A 87 10.21 -10.16 -2.69
N ALA A 88 11.25 -10.84 -2.23
CA ALA A 88 12.63 -10.37 -2.21
C ALA A 88 13.36 -10.87 -3.47
N PRO A 89 13.53 -10.01 -4.51
CA PRO A 89 14.00 -10.43 -5.83
C PRO A 89 15.49 -10.82 -5.85
N ASP A 90 16.27 -10.23 -4.97
CA ASP A 90 17.72 -10.45 -4.87
C ASP A 90 18.10 -11.81 -4.27
N ILE A 91 17.21 -12.37 -3.44
CA ILE A 91 17.37 -13.71 -2.84
C ILE A 91 16.32 -14.70 -3.36
N GLN A 92 15.45 -14.28 -4.26
CA GLN A 92 14.39 -15.07 -4.90
C GLN A 92 13.53 -15.83 -3.88
N LYS A 93 13.01 -15.12 -2.88
CA LYS A 93 12.11 -15.68 -1.87
C LYS A 93 10.82 -14.87 -1.77
N LEU A 94 9.73 -15.56 -1.53
CA LEU A 94 8.45 -14.98 -1.14
C LEU A 94 8.27 -15.19 0.36
N PHE A 95 7.93 -14.13 1.09
CA PHE A 95 7.62 -14.17 2.50
C PHE A 95 6.15 -13.89 2.72
N VAL A 96 5.54 -14.64 3.63
CA VAL A 96 4.11 -14.54 3.95
C VAL A 96 3.94 -14.55 5.47
N ALA A 97 3.41 -13.45 6.00
CA ALA A 97 3.01 -13.36 7.40
C ALA A 97 1.54 -13.75 7.55
N SER A 98 1.24 -14.58 8.55
CA SER A 98 -0.08 -15.15 8.80
C SER A 98 -0.55 -14.82 10.19
N GLY A 99 -1.64 -14.04 10.29
CA GLY A 99 -2.11 -13.47 11.56
C GLY A 99 -2.70 -14.48 12.51
N ALA A 100 -3.38 -15.52 12.02
CA ALA A 100 -4.13 -16.43 12.89
C ALA A 100 -3.26 -17.52 13.53
N ASP A 101 -2.12 -17.86 12.95
CA ASP A 101 -1.17 -18.82 13.54
C ASP A 101 0.16 -18.15 13.98
N GLY A 102 0.31 -16.85 13.76
CA GLY A 102 1.48 -16.10 14.17
C GLY A 102 2.76 -16.56 13.49
N THR A 103 2.71 -16.93 12.20
CA THR A 103 3.88 -17.41 11.48
C THR A 103 4.33 -16.45 10.38
N CYS A 104 5.65 -16.41 10.13
CA CYS A 104 6.21 -15.88 8.89
C CYS A 104 6.86 -17.03 8.13
N LYS A 105 6.32 -17.34 6.94
CA LYS A 105 6.81 -18.43 6.08
C LYS A 105 7.64 -17.87 4.94
N ALA A 106 8.82 -18.48 4.74
CA ALA A 106 9.67 -18.26 3.58
C ALA A 106 9.39 -19.32 2.53
N LEU A 107 9.18 -18.91 1.28
CA LEU A 107 8.96 -19.81 0.14
C LEU A 107 10.06 -19.61 -0.90
N ASP A 108 10.45 -20.68 -1.56
CA ASP A 108 11.28 -20.59 -2.76
C ASP A 108 10.56 -19.80 -3.85
N GLY A 109 11.18 -18.75 -4.34
CA GLY A 109 10.52 -17.80 -5.25
C GLY A 109 10.14 -18.40 -6.60
N ARG A 110 10.73 -19.51 -7.02
CA ARG A 110 10.42 -20.17 -8.29
C ARG A 110 9.31 -21.21 -8.14
N THR A 111 9.44 -22.09 -7.15
CA THR A 111 8.51 -23.24 -6.96
C THR A 111 7.33 -22.90 -6.08
N LEU A 112 7.49 -21.90 -5.21
CA LEU A 112 6.59 -21.50 -4.12
C LEU A 112 6.41 -22.61 -3.06
N ALA A 113 7.37 -23.52 -2.96
CA ALA A 113 7.44 -24.45 -1.85
C ALA A 113 7.94 -23.74 -0.59
N VAL A 114 7.34 -24.05 0.57
CA VAL A 114 7.78 -23.52 1.86
C VAL A 114 9.18 -24.05 2.17
N THR A 115 10.13 -23.18 2.41
CA THR A 115 11.53 -23.49 2.73
C THR A 115 11.87 -23.23 4.19
N GLY A 116 11.04 -22.47 4.89
CA GLY A 116 11.22 -22.17 6.31
C GLY A 116 9.96 -21.57 6.93
N THR A 117 9.84 -21.74 8.23
CA THR A 117 8.78 -21.12 9.03
C THR A 117 9.43 -20.55 10.28
N GLU A 118 9.13 -19.30 10.56
CA GLU A 118 9.43 -18.63 11.82
C GLU A 118 8.15 -18.45 12.61
N ASN A 119 8.17 -18.86 13.88
CA ASN A 119 7.03 -18.69 14.78
C ASN A 119 7.17 -17.35 15.51
N LEU A 120 6.17 -16.53 15.35
CA LEU A 120 5.99 -15.24 16.02
C LEU A 120 4.80 -15.37 16.99
N SER A 121 4.25 -14.26 17.46
CA SER A 121 2.95 -14.28 18.14
C SER A 121 1.82 -13.99 17.16
N LEU A 122 0.58 -14.26 17.58
CA LEU A 122 -0.62 -13.99 16.77
C LEU A 122 -0.64 -12.54 16.29
N GLY A 123 -1.35 -12.29 15.21
CA GLY A 123 -1.40 -10.98 14.57
C GLY A 123 -0.18 -10.68 13.71
N ALA A 124 0.58 -11.69 13.24
CA ALA A 124 1.65 -11.45 12.26
C ALA A 124 1.04 -10.87 10.98
N ASP A 125 1.46 -9.64 10.64
CA ASP A 125 0.81 -8.83 9.63
C ASP A 125 1.84 -8.29 8.63
N LEU A 126 2.00 -7.00 8.50
CA LEU A 126 2.82 -6.36 7.47
C LEU A 126 4.26 -6.82 7.48
N VAL A 127 4.79 -6.96 6.27
CA VAL A 127 6.17 -7.36 6.02
C VAL A 127 6.82 -6.31 5.12
N ASP A 128 7.98 -5.83 5.53
CA ASP A 128 8.86 -5.04 4.65
C ASP A 128 10.30 -5.57 4.72
N TYR A 129 11.13 -5.21 3.75
CA TYR A 129 12.42 -5.85 3.54
C TYR A 129 13.54 -4.85 3.30
N ASP A 130 14.60 -4.98 4.07
CA ASP A 130 15.86 -4.29 3.84
C ASP A 130 16.80 -5.14 2.97
N ALA A 131 16.89 -4.78 1.69
CA ALA A 131 17.74 -5.47 0.75
C ALA A 131 19.25 -5.33 1.05
N HIS A 132 19.67 -4.32 1.81
CA HIS A 132 21.08 -4.13 2.18
C HIS A 132 21.52 -5.08 3.29
N SER A 133 20.73 -5.17 4.35
CA SER A 133 21.01 -6.05 5.49
C SER A 133 20.45 -7.46 5.33
N LYS A 134 19.61 -7.70 4.31
CA LYS A 134 18.85 -8.95 4.11
C LYS A 134 17.93 -9.28 5.27
N GLN A 135 17.31 -8.27 5.86
CA GLN A 135 16.42 -8.41 6.99
C GLN A 135 14.97 -8.10 6.61
N LEU A 136 14.06 -8.92 7.09
CA LEU A 136 12.64 -8.64 7.07
C LEU A 136 12.23 -7.98 8.38
N TYR A 137 11.32 -7.05 8.28
CA TYR A 137 10.61 -6.46 9.40
C TYR A 137 9.18 -6.98 9.38
N VAL A 138 8.72 -7.59 10.48
CA VAL A 138 7.39 -8.17 10.59
C VAL A 138 6.72 -7.69 11.86
N GLY A 139 5.58 -7.01 11.73
CA GLY A 139 4.76 -6.61 12.87
C GLY A 139 3.94 -7.77 13.40
N HIS A 140 3.88 -7.95 14.73
CA HIS A 140 3.04 -8.98 15.35
C HIS A 140 2.70 -8.65 16.80
N GLY A 141 1.86 -9.47 17.44
CA GLY A 141 1.50 -9.29 18.85
C GLY A 141 0.31 -8.37 19.06
N GLY A 142 0.26 -7.66 20.17
CA GLY A 142 -0.84 -6.81 20.56
C GLY A 142 -2.07 -7.60 21.01
N LYS A 143 -3.25 -7.03 20.87
CA LYS A 143 -4.51 -7.62 21.34
C LYS A 143 -4.82 -8.98 20.77
N ASP A 144 -4.46 -9.25 19.53
CA ASP A 144 -4.66 -10.54 18.87
C ASP A 144 -3.88 -11.66 19.58
N ALA A 145 -2.75 -11.31 20.18
CA ALA A 145 -1.94 -12.21 21.00
C ALA A 145 -2.28 -12.15 22.51
N GLY A 146 -3.30 -11.38 22.89
CA GLY A 146 -3.69 -11.18 24.29
C GLY A 146 -2.74 -10.28 25.08
N ASN A 147 -1.97 -9.43 24.42
CA ASN A 147 -1.00 -8.53 25.03
C ASN A 147 -1.34 -7.05 24.79
N ASP A 148 -0.94 -6.19 25.73
CA ASP A 148 -1.03 -4.73 25.58
C ASP A 148 0.13 -4.14 24.77
N TYR A 149 1.12 -4.95 24.42
CA TYR A 149 2.28 -4.57 23.63
C TYR A 149 2.35 -5.42 22.35
N GLY A 150 3.00 -4.88 21.32
CA GLY A 150 3.36 -5.60 20.13
C GLY A 150 4.87 -5.77 20.01
N GLU A 151 5.31 -6.34 18.92
CA GLU A 151 6.71 -6.48 18.57
C GLU A 151 6.92 -6.29 17.06
N LEU A 152 7.99 -5.63 16.72
CA LEU A 152 8.56 -5.62 15.38
C LEU A 152 9.67 -6.66 15.35
N ALA A 153 9.41 -7.83 14.78
CA ALA A 153 10.42 -8.87 14.60
C ALA A 153 11.32 -8.55 13.41
N LEU A 154 12.63 -8.74 13.60
CA LEU A 154 13.62 -8.72 12.54
C LEU A 154 14.04 -10.16 12.24
N ILE A 155 13.85 -10.58 11.01
CA ILE A 155 14.12 -11.93 10.53
C ILE A 155 15.25 -11.85 9.50
N ASP A 156 16.31 -12.61 9.68
CA ASP A 156 17.32 -12.82 8.64
C ASP A 156 16.68 -13.57 7.46
N ALA A 157 16.58 -12.91 6.31
CA ALA A 157 15.85 -13.43 5.15
C ALA A 157 16.53 -14.64 4.49
N ILE A 158 17.83 -14.86 4.74
CA ILE A 158 18.57 -15.99 4.21
C ILE A 158 18.22 -17.25 4.99
N SER A 159 18.38 -17.19 6.33
CA SER A 159 18.09 -18.32 7.23
C SER A 159 16.60 -18.48 7.55
N GLY A 160 15.80 -17.42 7.39
CA GLY A 160 14.39 -17.38 7.78
C GLY A 160 14.19 -17.35 9.30
N LYS A 161 15.21 -16.96 10.09
CA LYS A 161 15.16 -16.96 11.55
C LYS A 161 15.12 -15.55 12.12
N LYS A 162 14.31 -15.36 13.16
CA LYS A 162 14.27 -14.12 13.93
C LYS A 162 15.63 -13.91 14.60
N VAL A 163 16.23 -12.75 14.40
CA VAL A 163 17.53 -12.35 14.94
C VAL A 163 17.42 -11.25 15.98
N PHE A 164 16.33 -10.47 15.94
CA PHE A 164 16.09 -9.38 16.88
C PHE A 164 14.59 -9.11 17.02
N GLY A 165 14.19 -8.42 18.08
CA GLY A 165 12.83 -7.96 18.30
C GLY A 165 12.81 -6.59 18.97
N VAL A 166 12.01 -5.67 18.45
CA VAL A 166 11.75 -4.37 19.04
C VAL A 166 10.38 -4.37 19.64
N GLN A 167 10.28 -4.32 20.96
CA GLN A 167 8.99 -4.19 21.63
C GLN A 167 8.38 -2.83 21.31
N THR A 168 7.07 -2.84 20.99
CA THR A 168 6.29 -1.65 20.68
C THR A 168 5.13 -1.50 21.66
N GLU A 169 4.62 -0.29 21.79
CA GLU A 169 3.57 0.07 22.76
C GLU A 169 2.15 -0.49 22.44
N ALA A 170 1.97 -1.05 21.25
CA ALA A 170 0.79 -1.81 20.80
C ALA A 170 1.17 -2.51 19.49
N HIS A 171 0.22 -3.21 18.83
CA HIS A 171 0.43 -3.88 17.57
C HIS A 171 1.04 -2.92 16.51
N PRO A 172 2.19 -3.26 15.88
CA PRO A 172 2.74 -2.49 14.77
C PRO A 172 1.87 -2.66 13.52
N GLY A 173 1.54 -1.55 12.87
CA GLY A 173 0.88 -1.54 11.57
C GLY A 173 1.87 -1.43 10.41
N ALA A 174 1.65 -0.47 9.48
CA ALA A 174 2.54 -0.28 8.35
C ALA A 174 3.99 -0.05 8.76
N ILE A 175 4.87 -0.73 8.03
CA ILE A 175 6.33 -0.62 8.14
C ILE A 175 6.82 -0.04 6.83
N LEU A 176 7.77 0.87 6.88
CA LEU A 176 8.40 1.46 5.71
C LEU A 176 9.91 1.46 5.90
N VAL A 177 10.57 0.54 5.21
CA VAL A 177 12.02 0.51 5.06
C VAL A 177 12.37 1.33 3.82
N SER A 178 12.99 2.46 4.01
CA SER A 178 13.34 3.39 2.95
C SER A 178 14.86 3.38 2.67
N ASP A 179 15.32 4.13 1.67
CA ASP A 179 16.75 4.29 1.40
C ASP A 179 17.47 5.11 2.48
N SER A 180 16.73 5.83 3.31
CA SER A 180 17.26 6.58 4.44
C SER A 180 17.79 5.65 5.55
N PRO A 181 18.58 6.16 6.52
CA PRO A 181 19.02 5.37 7.67
C PRO A 181 17.89 5.08 8.68
N ARG A 182 16.65 5.36 8.33
CA ARG A 182 15.46 5.24 9.20
C ARG A 182 14.49 4.19 8.70
N VAL A 183 13.82 3.55 9.65
CA VAL A 183 12.63 2.74 9.41
C VAL A 183 11.47 3.41 10.12
N PHE A 184 10.36 3.59 9.42
CA PHE A 184 9.14 4.16 9.98
C PHE A 184 8.12 3.06 10.24
N VAL A 185 7.50 3.09 11.42
CA VAL A 185 6.48 2.09 11.82
C VAL A 185 5.30 2.82 12.44
N VAL A 186 4.11 2.60 11.92
CA VAL A 186 2.91 3.13 12.57
C VAL A 186 2.42 2.23 13.69
N ILE A 187 1.90 2.84 14.74
CA ILE A 187 1.21 2.16 15.83
C ILE A 187 -0.26 2.61 15.80
N PRO A 188 -1.16 1.86 15.14
CA PRO A 188 -2.53 2.31 14.85
C PRO A 188 -3.34 2.69 16.08
N GLU A 189 -3.22 1.94 17.15
CA GLU A 189 -3.98 2.17 18.39
C GLU A 189 -3.54 3.41 19.15
N LYS A 190 -2.32 3.86 18.94
CA LYS A 190 -1.72 5.03 19.60
C LYS A 190 -1.69 6.26 18.71
N SER A 191 -1.93 6.09 17.40
CA SER A 191 -1.75 7.13 16.39
C SER A 191 -0.33 7.68 16.37
N HIS A 192 0.63 6.79 16.55
CA HIS A 192 2.04 7.12 16.55
C HIS A 192 2.74 6.63 15.29
N VAL A 193 3.83 7.32 14.95
CA VAL A 193 4.87 6.86 14.04
C VAL A 193 6.15 6.69 14.86
N LEU A 194 6.62 5.47 14.96
CA LEU A 194 7.95 5.18 15.51
C LEU A 194 8.99 5.40 14.43
N VAL A 195 10.09 6.05 14.79
CA VAL A 195 11.28 6.23 13.93
C VAL A 195 12.40 5.42 14.52
N LEU A 196 12.80 4.38 13.81
CA LEU A 196 13.90 3.52 14.23
C LEU A 196 15.17 3.84 13.44
N ASP A 197 16.31 3.72 14.10
CA ASP A 197 17.60 3.64 13.44
C ASP A 197 17.71 2.28 12.73
N ARG A 198 17.92 2.29 11.40
CA ARG A 198 17.94 1.10 10.56
C ARG A 198 19.11 0.15 10.91
N LYS A 199 20.22 0.66 11.44
CA LYS A 199 21.41 -0.14 11.77
C LYS A 199 21.35 -0.75 13.17
N THR A 200 20.89 0.03 14.15
CA THR A 200 20.86 -0.40 15.56
C THR A 200 19.48 -0.95 15.96
N HIS A 201 18.46 -0.73 15.14
CA HIS A 201 17.06 -1.10 15.38
C HIS A 201 16.46 -0.48 16.64
N THR A 202 17.05 0.59 17.14
CA THR A 202 16.56 1.32 18.32
C THR A 202 15.53 2.36 17.92
N ILE A 203 14.48 2.53 18.72
CA ILE A 203 13.50 3.62 18.55
C ILE A 203 14.21 4.92 18.93
N MET A 204 14.42 5.80 17.94
CA MET A 204 15.02 7.11 18.12
C MET A 204 13.99 8.17 18.52
N GLN A 205 12.81 8.09 17.92
CA GLN A 205 11.74 9.08 18.11
C GLN A 205 10.37 8.39 18.01
N THR A 206 9.39 9.01 18.68
CA THR A 206 7.97 8.66 18.56
C THR A 206 7.22 9.94 18.23
N TRP A 207 6.55 9.97 17.09
CA TRP A 207 5.77 11.12 16.64
C TRP A 207 4.29 10.85 16.80
N THR A 208 3.57 11.76 17.43
CA THR A 208 2.10 11.69 17.53
C THR A 208 1.47 12.33 16.30
N VAL A 209 0.63 11.59 15.61
CA VAL A 209 -0.18 12.10 14.50
C VAL A 209 -1.43 12.75 15.09
N ALA A 210 -1.35 14.06 15.35
CA ALA A 210 -2.44 14.82 15.97
C ALA A 210 -3.69 14.87 15.08
N GLY A 211 -4.88 14.99 15.67
CA GLY A 211 -6.14 15.15 14.94
C GLY A 211 -6.54 13.98 14.04
N GLY A 212 -5.91 12.83 14.19
CA GLY A 212 -6.26 11.59 13.50
C GLY A 212 -6.06 10.38 14.42
N SER A 213 -6.78 9.31 14.17
CA SER A 213 -6.59 8.05 14.87
C SER A 213 -6.57 6.87 13.89
N ARG A 214 -5.99 5.75 14.33
CA ARG A 214 -5.75 4.57 13.50
C ARG A 214 -4.89 4.91 12.29
N THR A 215 -3.62 5.25 12.55
CA THR A 215 -2.58 5.33 11.53
C THR A 215 -2.41 3.96 10.88
N VAL A 216 -2.47 3.85 9.54
CA VAL A 216 -2.58 2.53 8.88
C VAL A 216 -1.60 2.30 7.75
N SER A 217 -1.14 3.34 7.07
CA SER A 217 -0.23 3.21 5.93
C SER A 217 0.79 4.32 5.86
N LEU A 218 1.89 4.05 5.16
CA LEU A 218 3.02 4.94 5.00
C LEU A 218 3.47 4.98 3.55
N ALA A 219 3.88 6.16 3.10
CA ALA A 219 4.69 6.37 1.90
C ALA A 219 5.68 7.51 2.13
N VAL A 220 6.74 7.63 1.34
CA VAL A 220 7.77 8.65 1.52
C VAL A 220 8.22 9.28 0.21
N ASP A 221 8.37 10.60 0.23
CA ASP A 221 9.20 11.35 -0.71
C ASP A 221 10.52 11.68 -0.03
N GLU A 222 11.52 10.82 -0.22
CA GLU A 222 12.83 10.98 0.41
C GLU A 222 13.57 12.22 -0.06
N VAL A 223 13.37 12.60 -1.34
CA VAL A 223 14.06 13.76 -1.94
C VAL A 223 13.59 15.07 -1.33
N LYS A 224 12.32 15.13 -0.94
CA LYS A 224 11.70 16.32 -0.35
C LYS A 224 11.49 16.19 1.16
N HIS A 225 11.94 15.08 1.76
CA HIS A 225 11.78 14.79 3.19
C HIS A 225 10.31 14.88 3.63
N ARG A 226 9.40 14.20 2.92
CA ARG A 226 7.97 14.14 3.27
C ARG A 226 7.53 12.70 3.50
N LEU A 227 7.02 12.45 4.71
CA LEU A 227 6.40 11.18 5.09
C LEU A 227 4.88 11.34 5.03
N PHE A 228 4.23 10.52 4.23
CA PHE A 228 2.78 10.47 4.12
C PHE A 228 2.24 9.40 5.05
N VAL A 229 1.37 9.79 5.97
CA VAL A 229 0.79 8.91 6.98
C VAL A 229 -0.72 8.86 6.79
N GLY A 230 -1.25 7.68 6.53
CA GLY A 230 -2.68 7.47 6.41
C GLY A 230 -3.37 7.31 7.76
N THR A 231 -4.49 8.01 7.98
CA THR A 231 -5.36 7.85 9.15
C THR A 231 -6.77 7.44 8.73
N ARG A 232 -7.51 6.74 9.61
CA ARG A 232 -8.90 6.33 9.33
C ARG A 232 -9.96 7.17 10.02
N ASN A 233 -9.64 7.84 11.13
CA ASN A 233 -10.62 8.58 11.90
C ASN A 233 -10.09 9.95 12.36
N PRO A 234 -10.40 11.05 11.66
CA PRO A 234 -11.03 11.08 10.33
C PRO A 234 -10.09 10.51 9.24
N PRO A 235 -10.66 10.08 8.09
CA PRO A 235 -9.85 9.62 6.97
C PRO A 235 -9.04 10.78 6.40
N ALA A 236 -7.73 10.66 6.45
CA ALA A 236 -6.81 11.70 5.97
C ALA A 236 -5.45 11.13 5.60
N ILE A 237 -4.76 11.82 4.71
CA ILE A 237 -3.32 11.72 4.50
C ILE A 237 -2.68 12.89 5.23
N VAL A 238 -1.90 12.58 6.25
CA VAL A 238 -1.12 13.56 7.01
C VAL A 238 0.29 13.58 6.46
N VAL A 239 0.79 14.75 6.08
CA VAL A 239 2.15 14.92 5.58
C VAL A 239 3.02 15.44 6.70
N LEU A 240 4.02 14.64 7.06
CA LEU A 240 5.02 15.02 8.05
C LEU A 240 6.34 15.34 7.36
N ASP A 241 7.08 16.28 7.92
CA ASP A 241 8.50 16.39 7.65
C ASP A 241 9.21 15.15 8.21
N SER A 242 9.88 14.38 7.37
CA SER A 242 10.44 13.07 7.73
C SER A 242 11.67 13.15 8.63
N GLU A 243 12.20 14.35 8.90
CA GLU A 243 13.32 14.56 9.80
C GLU A 243 12.86 14.92 11.22
N SER A 244 11.83 15.75 11.33
CA SER A 244 11.35 16.31 12.59
C SER A 244 10.03 15.75 13.09
N GLY A 245 9.24 15.09 12.23
CA GLY A 245 7.88 14.64 12.53
C GLY A 245 6.84 15.77 12.55
N LYS A 246 7.23 16.99 12.18
CA LYS A 246 6.30 18.14 12.15
C LYS A 246 5.31 17.97 11.00
N GLU A 247 4.01 18.12 11.30
CA GLU A 247 2.96 18.16 10.27
C GLU A 247 3.13 19.42 9.40
N VAL A 248 3.14 19.26 8.08
CA VAL A 248 3.27 20.33 7.09
C VAL A 248 2.02 20.46 6.22
N ALA A 249 1.27 19.37 6.02
CA ALA A 249 0.03 19.38 5.27
C ALA A 249 -0.90 18.24 5.71
N ARG A 250 -2.18 18.38 5.36
CA ARG A 250 -3.20 17.37 5.60
C ARG A 250 -4.25 17.42 4.49
N MET A 251 -4.63 16.24 3.98
CA MET A 251 -5.67 16.09 2.96
C MET A 251 -6.74 15.12 3.47
N VAL A 252 -8.00 15.43 3.20
CA VAL A 252 -9.09 14.44 3.35
C VAL A 252 -8.93 13.40 2.25
N THR A 253 -9.22 12.16 2.54
CA THR A 253 -9.11 11.07 1.57
C THR A 253 -10.22 10.04 1.77
N VAL A 254 -10.19 8.94 0.99
CA VAL A 254 -11.17 7.85 1.02
C VAL A 254 -11.36 7.23 2.41
N ASN A 255 -12.58 6.84 2.72
CA ASN A 255 -12.89 6.11 3.95
C ASN A 255 -12.27 4.70 3.92
N THR A 256 -11.98 4.18 5.12
CA THR A 256 -11.37 2.86 5.31
C THR A 256 -10.06 2.73 4.52
N LEU A 257 -9.27 3.80 4.54
CA LEU A 257 -7.95 3.86 3.93
C LEU A 257 -7.05 2.70 4.37
N ASP A 258 -6.29 2.11 3.45
CA ASP A 258 -5.33 1.04 3.75
C ASP A 258 -4.04 1.12 2.91
N GLY A 259 -4.10 1.49 1.64
CA GLY A 259 -2.94 1.63 0.77
C GLY A 259 -2.63 3.08 0.46
N ILE A 260 -1.36 3.51 0.66
CA ILE A 260 -0.84 4.80 0.19
C ILE A 260 0.47 4.56 -0.54
N TYR A 261 0.62 5.19 -1.71
CA TYR A 261 1.84 5.14 -2.51
C TYR A 261 2.18 6.52 -3.05
N PHE A 262 3.46 6.86 -3.07
CA PHE A 262 3.95 8.07 -3.71
C PHE A 262 4.65 7.75 -5.03
N ASP A 263 4.10 8.23 -6.13
CA ASP A 263 4.72 8.20 -7.45
C ASP A 263 5.58 9.45 -7.62
N ARG A 264 6.87 9.30 -7.43
CA ARG A 264 7.85 10.38 -7.58
C ARG A 264 7.87 10.95 -9.01
N ALA A 265 7.70 10.09 -10.02
CA ALA A 265 7.79 10.50 -11.43
C ALA A 265 6.61 11.39 -11.82
N ALA A 266 5.40 11.03 -11.38
CA ALA A 266 4.19 11.80 -11.64
C ALA A 266 3.92 12.85 -10.56
N ARG A 267 4.66 12.83 -9.42
CA ARG A 267 4.41 13.65 -8.22
C ARG A 267 2.96 13.47 -7.73
N ARG A 268 2.53 12.20 -7.58
CA ARG A 268 1.16 11.86 -7.18
C ARG A 268 1.16 10.89 -6.02
N ILE A 269 0.16 11.02 -5.18
CA ILE A 269 -0.16 10.05 -4.12
C ILE A 269 -1.38 9.27 -4.60
N TYR A 270 -1.33 7.94 -4.49
CA TYR A 270 -2.48 7.06 -4.69
C TYR A 270 -2.90 6.53 -3.34
N ALA A 271 -4.16 6.76 -2.97
CA ALA A 271 -4.73 6.33 -1.70
C ALA A 271 -5.94 5.45 -1.95
N SER A 272 -5.85 4.16 -1.62
CA SER A 272 -6.93 3.19 -1.81
C SER A 272 -7.70 2.94 -0.51
N GLY A 273 -9.04 2.93 -0.60
CA GLY A 273 -9.90 2.77 0.56
C GLY A 273 -11.11 1.86 0.32
N GLY A 274 -11.58 1.25 1.41
CA GLY A 274 -12.71 0.31 1.40
C GLY A 274 -14.06 0.94 1.04
N GLU A 275 -14.13 2.25 0.94
CA GLU A 275 -15.26 2.96 0.37
C GLU A 275 -15.51 2.58 -1.12
N GLY A 276 -14.46 2.08 -1.79
CA GLY A 276 -14.54 1.63 -3.17
C GLY A 276 -13.94 2.61 -4.16
N PHE A 277 -12.95 3.39 -3.73
CA PHE A 277 -12.27 4.37 -4.57
C PHE A 277 -10.77 4.40 -4.30
N VAL A 278 -10.06 4.96 -5.28
CA VAL A 278 -8.68 5.44 -5.16
C VAL A 278 -8.68 6.94 -5.33
N ASP A 279 -8.26 7.67 -4.30
CA ASP A 279 -7.98 9.09 -4.42
C ASP A 279 -6.60 9.30 -5.03
N VAL A 280 -6.50 10.30 -5.89
CA VAL A 280 -5.24 10.72 -6.50
C VAL A 280 -4.98 12.17 -6.13
N GLU A 281 -3.94 12.37 -5.33
CA GLU A 281 -3.48 13.69 -4.91
C GLU A 281 -2.24 14.08 -5.70
N ARG A 282 -2.21 15.29 -6.25
CA ARG A 282 -1.04 15.85 -6.91
C ARG A 282 -0.22 16.70 -5.95
N GLN A 283 1.07 16.42 -5.84
CA GLN A 283 2.01 17.28 -5.13
C GLN A 283 2.37 18.49 -6.02
N ILE A 284 1.92 19.68 -5.63
CA ILE A 284 2.27 20.94 -6.29
C ILE A 284 3.70 21.33 -5.93
N ASP A 285 3.96 21.35 -4.64
CA ASP A 285 5.28 21.47 -4.03
C ASP A 285 5.33 20.58 -2.76
N PRO A 286 6.44 20.53 -2.01
CA PRO A 286 6.55 19.63 -0.86
C PRO A 286 5.48 19.81 0.22
N ASP A 287 4.88 20.99 0.32
CA ASP A 287 3.95 21.34 1.39
C ASP A 287 2.51 21.60 0.89
N HIS A 288 2.28 21.57 -0.44
CA HIS A 288 0.98 21.81 -1.03
C HIS A 288 0.55 20.71 -1.97
N TYR A 289 -0.68 20.25 -1.80
CA TYR A 289 -1.27 19.14 -2.53
C TYR A 289 -2.68 19.51 -3.00
N GLU A 290 -3.13 18.89 -4.07
CA GLU A 290 -4.50 19.04 -4.57
C GLU A 290 -5.08 17.68 -4.98
N SER A 291 -6.34 17.44 -4.69
CA SER A 291 -7.07 16.29 -5.18
C SER A 291 -7.38 16.47 -6.66
N ILE A 292 -6.96 15.50 -7.48
CA ILE A 292 -7.14 15.56 -8.94
C ILE A 292 -8.06 14.48 -9.48
N ALA A 293 -8.33 13.40 -8.70
CA ALA A 293 -9.27 12.38 -9.09
C ALA A 293 -9.74 11.53 -7.89
N HIS A 294 -10.95 10.98 -8.06
CA HIS A 294 -11.59 10.02 -7.17
C HIS A 294 -12.06 8.85 -8.04
N VAL A 295 -11.18 7.83 -8.18
CA VAL A 295 -11.29 6.77 -9.19
C VAL A 295 -12.05 5.58 -8.63
N PRO A 296 -13.18 5.14 -9.22
CA PRO A 296 -13.97 4.04 -8.69
C PRO A 296 -13.24 2.70 -8.83
N THR A 297 -13.38 1.87 -7.81
CA THR A 297 -12.84 0.50 -7.76
C THR A 297 -13.91 -0.52 -7.41
N GLY A 298 -14.24 -0.66 -6.14
CA GLY A 298 -15.28 -1.55 -5.66
C GLY A 298 -15.33 -1.59 -4.14
N PRO A 299 -16.47 -1.94 -3.55
CA PRO A 299 -16.61 -2.01 -2.10
C PRO A 299 -15.52 -2.86 -1.46
N MET A 300 -14.92 -2.36 -0.37
CA MET A 300 -13.84 -3.00 0.39
C MET A 300 -12.52 -3.21 -0.39
N ALA A 301 -12.35 -2.61 -1.57
CA ALA A 301 -11.13 -2.60 -2.36
C ALA A 301 -10.09 -1.62 -1.77
N ARG A 302 -9.59 -1.92 -0.58
CA ARG A 302 -8.73 -1.01 0.19
C ARG A 302 -7.24 -1.30 0.07
N THR A 303 -6.87 -2.53 -0.29
CA THR A 303 -5.47 -2.90 -0.48
C THR A 303 -5.09 -2.82 -1.94
N SER A 304 -3.91 -2.27 -2.19
CA SER A 304 -3.38 -2.04 -3.53
C SER A 304 -1.87 -2.22 -3.55
N LEU A 305 -1.27 -2.14 -4.72
CA LEU A 305 0.17 -2.09 -4.92
C LEU A 305 0.49 -1.21 -6.13
N PHE A 306 1.20 -0.13 -5.92
CA PHE A 306 1.77 0.67 -7.00
C PHE A 306 3.14 0.13 -7.40
N VAL A 307 3.35 -0.06 -8.70
CA VAL A 307 4.59 -0.58 -9.27
C VAL A 307 5.13 0.44 -10.27
N PRO A 308 6.09 1.29 -9.86
CA PRO A 308 6.62 2.37 -10.70
C PRO A 308 7.21 1.89 -12.01
N GLU A 309 7.92 0.75 -12.01
CA GLU A 309 8.57 0.16 -13.19
C GLU A 309 7.57 -0.22 -14.28
N LEU A 310 6.35 -0.56 -13.89
CA LEU A 310 5.25 -0.88 -14.81
C LEU A 310 4.34 0.31 -15.07
N LYS A 311 4.46 1.40 -14.30
CA LYS A 311 3.50 2.52 -14.23
C LYS A 311 2.08 2.01 -14.01
N ARG A 312 1.90 1.09 -13.06
CA ARG A 312 0.63 0.45 -12.77
C ARG A 312 0.30 0.45 -11.30
N LEU A 313 -0.98 0.66 -11.03
CA LEU A 313 -1.59 0.42 -9.72
C LEU A 313 -2.48 -0.83 -9.83
N PHE A 314 -2.20 -1.81 -8.99
CA PHE A 314 -3.02 -3.02 -8.83
C PHE A 314 -3.90 -2.84 -7.60
N VAL A 315 -5.21 -3.05 -7.74
CA VAL A 315 -6.16 -2.92 -6.61
C VAL A 315 -6.87 -4.25 -6.42
N ALA A 316 -6.81 -4.78 -5.21
CA ALA A 316 -7.48 -6.03 -4.85
C ALA A 316 -8.93 -5.74 -4.45
N VAL A 317 -9.86 -6.30 -5.20
CA VAL A 317 -11.30 -6.15 -4.98
C VAL A 317 -11.86 -7.47 -4.45
N PRO A 318 -12.37 -7.51 -3.21
CA PRO A 318 -12.97 -8.71 -2.65
C PRO A 318 -14.24 -9.16 -3.38
N VAL A 319 -14.63 -10.42 -3.16
CA VAL A 319 -15.90 -10.95 -3.64
C VAL A 319 -17.08 -10.12 -3.12
N ALA A 320 -18.08 -9.93 -3.97
CA ALA A 320 -19.39 -9.35 -3.64
C ALA A 320 -20.51 -10.29 -4.11
N PRO A 321 -21.77 -10.12 -3.68
CA PRO A 321 -22.86 -11.01 -4.05
C PRO A 321 -23.07 -11.20 -5.55
N ASP A 322 -22.72 -10.20 -6.36
CA ASP A 322 -22.88 -10.15 -7.80
C ASP A 322 -21.56 -10.22 -8.58
N ARG A 323 -20.41 -10.38 -7.88
CA ARG A 323 -19.08 -10.30 -8.50
C ARG A 323 -18.08 -11.21 -7.79
N ALA A 324 -17.30 -11.97 -8.55
CA ALA A 324 -16.13 -12.67 -8.04
C ALA A 324 -15.07 -11.67 -7.55
N ALA A 325 -14.18 -12.14 -6.68
CA ALA A 325 -12.98 -11.38 -6.34
C ALA A 325 -12.14 -11.13 -7.60
N GLU A 326 -11.46 -9.99 -7.67
CA GLU A 326 -10.71 -9.59 -8.86
C GLU A 326 -9.56 -8.65 -8.54
N ILE A 327 -8.61 -8.52 -9.45
CA ILE A 327 -7.57 -7.49 -9.44
C ILE A 327 -7.85 -6.49 -10.56
N LEU A 328 -8.07 -5.23 -10.19
CA LEU A 328 -8.11 -4.12 -11.14
C LEU A 328 -6.69 -3.67 -11.44
N VAL A 329 -6.39 -3.48 -12.72
CA VAL A 329 -5.07 -3.01 -13.18
C VAL A 329 -5.25 -1.65 -13.82
N PHE A 330 -4.81 -0.62 -13.12
CA PHE A 330 -4.80 0.74 -13.63
C PHE A 330 -3.43 1.09 -14.21
N GLU A 331 -3.42 1.76 -15.35
CA GLU A 331 -2.25 2.38 -15.94
C GLU A 331 -2.20 3.85 -15.56
N VAL A 332 -1.04 4.27 -15.04
CA VAL A 332 -0.79 5.67 -14.70
C VAL A 332 -0.66 6.48 -15.98
N GLN A 333 -1.49 7.50 -16.14
CA GLN A 333 -1.46 8.42 -17.26
C GLN A 333 -0.54 9.60 -16.94
N PRO A 334 0.08 10.23 -17.96
CA PRO A 334 0.98 11.38 -17.80
C PRO A 334 0.37 12.56 -17.02
#